data_5062919fcc3a893f7bfc9287204cd01f
#
_entry.id   5062919fcc3a893f7bfc9287204cd01f
#
_cell.length_a   1.000
_cell.length_b   1.000
_cell.length_c   1.000
_cell.angle_alpha   90.00
_cell.angle_beta   90.00
_cell.angle_gamma   90.00
#
_symmetry.space_group_name_H-M   'P 1'
#
loop_
_entity.id
_entity.type
_entity.pdbx_description
1 polymer ?
#
loop_
_entity_poly.entity_id
_entity_poly.type
_entity_poly.pdbx_seq_one_letter_code
_entity_poly.pdbx_strand_id
1 'polypeptide(L)'
;ETAPHYLLLDDGDLQDDGRFKMNPPIRSAADREALVAGLLDGTIDCIATDHAPHSTEEKTKPLTEAPSGIIGLETALALGVTNLVREEVLTMPQLMEKMSLNPAILYHLEGNKGHLSAGADADLVLFNPNEKWTVKEFRSKATNSPFIGEELYGKVKYTICGGKIAYQE
;
A
#
# COMPACT_ATOMS: atom_id res chain seq x y z
N GLU A 1 6.03 -10.87 4.81
CA GLU A 1 5.52 -9.61 4.27
C GLU A 1 4.89 -8.72 5.34
N THR A 2 4.69 -7.46 5.03
CA THR A 2 3.90 -6.53 5.83
C THR A 2 3.04 -5.67 4.91
N ALA A 3 2.08 -4.92 5.47
CA ALA A 3 1.24 -4.02 4.69
C ALA A 3 1.49 -2.54 5.05
N PRO A 4 1.19 -1.59 4.12
CA PRO A 4 1.43 -0.17 4.37
C PRO A 4 0.81 0.32 5.69
N HIS A 5 -0.39 -0.10 6.01
CA HIS A 5 -1.09 0.34 7.22
C HIS A 5 -0.39 -0.08 8.52
N TYR A 6 0.32 -1.22 8.55
CA TYR A 6 1.10 -1.65 9.72
C TYR A 6 2.43 -0.89 9.89
N LEU A 7 2.92 -0.26 8.83
CA LEU A 7 4.12 0.58 8.88
C LEU A 7 3.81 2.02 9.29
N LEU A 8 2.54 2.42 9.28
CA LEU A 8 2.12 3.82 9.42
C LEU A 8 1.24 4.08 10.63
N LEU A 9 0.31 3.16 10.94
CA LEU A 9 -0.64 3.31 12.03
C LEU A 9 -0.17 2.59 13.29
N ASP A 10 -0.54 3.15 14.44
CA ASP A 10 -0.42 2.48 15.73
C ASP A 10 -1.75 2.58 16.52
N ASP A 11 -1.79 2.00 17.70
CA ASP A 11 -3.00 1.94 18.52
C ASP A 11 -3.51 3.31 18.98
N GLY A 12 -2.67 4.34 18.94
CA GLY A 12 -3.05 5.74 19.19
C GLY A 12 -3.91 6.35 18.07
N ASP A 13 -3.84 5.79 16.86
CA ASP A 13 -4.61 6.27 15.69
C ASP A 13 -6.01 5.65 15.61
N LEU A 14 -6.30 4.62 16.43
CA LEU A 14 -7.54 3.88 16.34
C LEU A 14 -8.76 4.72 16.73
N GLN A 15 -9.81 4.57 15.92
CA GLN A 15 -11.12 5.17 16.17
C GLN A 15 -12.17 4.05 16.30
N ASP A 16 -13.29 4.32 16.95
CA ASP A 16 -14.44 3.40 16.99
C ASP A 16 -15.18 3.41 15.65
N ASP A 17 -14.48 2.99 14.61
CA ASP A 17 -14.93 2.98 13.23
C ASP A 17 -14.39 1.71 12.56
N GLY A 18 -15.26 0.95 11.91
CA GLY A 18 -14.88 -0.29 11.23
C GLY A 18 -13.77 -0.14 10.20
N ARG A 19 -13.51 1.08 9.68
CA ARG A 19 -12.38 1.35 8.75
C ARG A 19 -11.02 1.15 9.41
N PHE A 20 -10.93 1.14 10.74
CA PHE A 20 -9.69 0.85 11.48
C PHE A 20 -9.57 -0.62 11.90
N LYS A 21 -10.54 -1.47 11.53
CA LYS A 21 -10.50 -2.90 11.84
C LYS A 21 -9.86 -3.70 10.70
N MET A 22 -8.72 -4.30 10.99
CA MET A 22 -8.00 -5.23 10.12
C MET A 22 -7.47 -6.42 10.94
N ASN A 23 -7.00 -7.44 10.27
CA ASN A 23 -6.41 -8.62 10.89
C ASN A 23 -5.09 -8.98 10.17
N PRO A 24 -3.95 -9.00 10.87
CA PRO A 24 -3.74 -8.67 12.30
C PRO A 24 -4.26 -7.28 12.70
N PRO A 25 -4.64 -7.06 13.98
CA PRO A 25 -5.04 -5.73 14.43
C PRO A 25 -3.84 -4.77 14.46
N ILE A 26 -4.10 -3.48 14.34
CA ILE A 26 -3.09 -2.44 14.57
C ILE A 26 -2.56 -2.58 16.01
N ARG A 27 -1.25 -2.49 16.17
CA ARG A 27 -0.52 -2.71 17.41
C ARG A 27 0.11 -1.41 17.88
N SER A 28 0.93 -1.51 18.94
CA SER A 28 1.61 -0.37 19.55
C SER A 28 2.63 0.30 18.59
N ALA A 29 3.02 1.53 18.92
CA ALA A 29 4.09 2.24 18.22
C ALA A 29 5.41 1.41 18.20
N ALA A 30 5.72 0.72 19.30
CA ALA A 30 6.90 -0.15 19.37
C ALA A 30 6.83 -1.33 18.38
N ASP A 31 5.64 -1.92 18.18
CA ASP A 31 5.44 -2.97 17.18
C ASP A 31 5.62 -2.40 15.76
N ARG A 32 5.09 -1.21 15.49
CA ARG A 32 5.28 -0.50 14.21
C ARG A 32 6.77 -0.24 13.94
N GLU A 33 7.50 0.28 14.92
CA GLU A 33 8.94 0.53 14.81
C GLU A 33 9.72 -0.77 14.53
N ALA A 34 9.34 -1.88 15.18
CA ALA A 34 9.94 -3.18 14.93
C ALA A 34 9.68 -3.68 13.50
N LEU A 35 8.49 -3.45 12.94
CA LEU A 35 8.18 -3.77 11.53
C LEU A 35 9.01 -2.92 10.56
N VAL A 36 9.17 -1.64 10.84
CA VAL A 36 10.03 -0.74 10.05
C VAL A 36 11.49 -1.21 10.11
N ALA A 37 11.99 -1.56 11.30
CA ALA A 37 13.34 -2.12 11.45
C ALA A 37 13.52 -3.42 10.66
N GLY A 38 12.54 -4.34 10.72
CA GLY A 38 12.56 -5.59 9.96
C GLY A 38 12.48 -5.38 8.43
N LEU A 39 11.84 -4.30 7.99
CA LEU A 39 11.84 -3.92 6.58
C LEU A 39 13.23 -3.42 6.12
N LEU A 40 13.93 -2.67 6.99
CA LEU A 40 15.25 -2.10 6.72
C LEU A 40 16.36 -3.15 6.76
N ASP A 41 16.33 -4.07 7.71
CA ASP A 41 17.37 -5.10 7.86
C ASP A 41 17.16 -6.32 6.94
N GLY A 42 16.04 -6.37 6.22
CA GLY A 42 15.72 -7.44 5.27
C GLY A 42 15.05 -8.68 5.89
N THR A 43 14.67 -8.63 7.15
CA THR A 43 13.84 -9.69 7.78
C THR A 43 12.46 -9.76 7.11
N ILE A 44 11.94 -8.60 6.67
CA ILE A 44 10.70 -8.48 5.89
C ILE A 44 11.06 -8.23 4.42
N ASP A 45 10.67 -9.16 3.56
CA ASP A 45 11.03 -9.16 2.15
C ASP A 45 10.23 -8.14 1.33
N CYS A 46 8.92 -8.01 1.58
CA CYS A 46 8.04 -7.22 0.75
C CYS A 46 6.91 -6.52 1.49
N ILE A 47 6.34 -5.53 0.80
CA ILE A 47 5.14 -4.80 1.20
C ILE A 47 4.00 -5.26 0.31
N ALA A 48 2.99 -5.90 0.91
CA ALA A 48 1.75 -6.34 0.26
C ALA A 48 0.58 -5.50 0.77
N THR A 49 -0.49 -5.39 -0.02
CA THR A 49 -1.59 -4.45 0.31
C THR A 49 -2.59 -4.99 1.32
N ASP A 50 -2.72 -6.30 1.43
CA ASP A 50 -3.80 -6.96 2.19
C ASP A 50 -5.19 -6.39 1.83
N HIS A 51 -5.43 -6.18 0.52
CA HIS A 51 -6.64 -5.55 0.00
C HIS A 51 -7.88 -6.40 0.26
N ALA A 52 -8.73 -5.95 1.19
CA ALA A 52 -9.93 -6.65 1.63
C ALA A 52 -11.16 -5.72 1.57
N PRO A 53 -11.84 -5.65 0.40
CA PRO A 53 -13.02 -4.82 0.22
C PRO A 53 -14.23 -5.38 0.96
N HIS A 54 -14.94 -4.50 1.67
CA HIS A 54 -16.20 -4.76 2.36
C HIS A 54 -17.24 -3.71 1.99
N SER A 55 -18.51 -4.04 2.18
CA SER A 55 -19.60 -3.10 1.92
C SER A 55 -19.56 -1.93 2.92
N THR A 56 -20.13 -0.80 2.52
CA THR A 56 -20.27 0.36 3.42
C THR A 56 -21.07 0.00 4.65
N GLU A 57 -22.17 -0.76 4.50
CA GLU A 57 -23.01 -1.21 5.61
C GLU A 57 -22.22 -2.01 6.66
N GLU A 58 -21.32 -2.90 6.22
CA GLU A 58 -20.48 -3.68 7.14
C GLU A 58 -19.47 -2.82 7.87
N LYS A 59 -18.89 -1.83 7.19
CA LYS A 59 -17.78 -1.02 7.71
C LYS A 59 -18.21 0.28 8.42
N THR A 60 -19.48 0.62 8.43
CA THR A 60 -20.04 1.71 9.28
C THR A 60 -20.39 1.26 10.69
N LYS A 61 -20.23 -0.02 11.00
CA LYS A 61 -20.39 -0.55 12.34
C LYS A 61 -19.25 -0.14 13.27
N PRO A 62 -19.46 -0.16 14.59
CA PRO A 62 -18.38 0.03 15.55
C PRO A 62 -17.22 -0.94 15.33
N LEU A 63 -16.03 -0.58 15.79
CA LEU A 63 -14.80 -1.37 15.62
C LEU A 63 -14.98 -2.83 16.06
N THR A 64 -15.72 -3.08 17.14
CA THR A 64 -15.97 -4.42 17.69
C THR A 64 -16.85 -5.31 16.81
N GLU A 65 -17.76 -4.72 16.04
CA GLU A 65 -18.78 -5.43 15.26
C GLU A 65 -18.44 -5.53 13.77
N ALA A 66 -17.65 -4.59 13.23
CA ALA A 66 -17.27 -4.58 11.83
C ALA A 66 -16.41 -5.81 11.47
N PRO A 67 -16.48 -6.33 10.23
CA PRO A 67 -15.53 -7.33 9.75
C PRO A 67 -14.12 -6.73 9.61
N SER A 68 -13.11 -7.58 9.73
CA SER A 68 -11.71 -7.18 9.51
C SER A 68 -11.41 -7.01 8.03
N GLY A 69 -10.61 -6.00 7.69
CA GLY A 69 -10.10 -5.73 6.35
C GLY A 69 -10.31 -4.30 5.88
N ILE A 70 -9.37 -3.81 5.11
CA ILE A 70 -9.41 -2.50 4.46
C ILE A 70 -9.01 -2.61 2.99
N ILE A 71 -9.39 -1.63 2.18
CA ILE A 71 -8.86 -1.53 0.81
C ILE A 71 -7.48 -0.89 0.82
N GLY A 72 -6.56 -1.36 0.00
CA GLY A 72 -5.17 -0.90 -0.02
C GLY A 72 -4.56 -0.70 -1.41
N LEU A 73 -5.11 -1.29 -2.49
CA LEU A 73 -4.48 -1.27 -3.82
C LEU A 73 -4.24 0.14 -4.36
N GLU A 74 -5.17 1.07 -4.16
CA GLU A 74 -5.11 2.40 -4.75
C GLU A 74 -4.28 3.40 -3.92
N THR A 75 -3.95 3.07 -2.68
CA THR A 75 -3.21 3.96 -1.77
C THR A 75 -1.81 3.46 -1.43
N ALA A 76 -1.51 2.17 -1.60
CA ALA A 76 -0.27 1.56 -1.14
C ALA A 76 1.00 2.26 -1.63
N LEU A 77 1.10 2.55 -2.93
CA LEU A 77 2.25 3.25 -3.50
C LEU A 77 2.40 4.66 -2.89
N ALA A 78 1.31 5.42 -2.84
CA ALA A 78 1.33 6.78 -2.34
C ALA A 78 1.63 6.83 -0.82
N LEU A 79 1.12 5.89 -0.04
CA LEU A 79 1.47 5.73 1.37
C LEU A 79 2.96 5.44 1.54
N GLY A 80 3.52 4.52 0.74
CA GLY A 80 4.96 4.24 0.73
C GLY A 80 5.81 5.44 0.34
N VAL A 81 5.43 6.17 -0.71
CA VAL A 81 6.13 7.40 -1.14
C VAL A 81 6.06 8.47 -0.05
N THR A 82 4.89 8.72 0.53
CA THR A 82 4.68 9.77 1.52
C THR A 82 5.42 9.48 2.83
N ASN A 83 5.24 8.29 3.37
CA ASN A 83 5.63 8.01 4.76
C ASN A 83 6.95 7.23 4.88
N LEU A 84 7.43 6.61 3.81
CA LEU A 84 8.70 5.88 3.86
C LEU A 84 9.79 6.60 3.05
N VAL A 85 9.46 7.09 1.85
CA VAL A 85 10.50 7.72 1.00
C VAL A 85 10.72 9.18 1.39
N ARG A 86 9.67 9.96 1.57
CA ARG A 86 9.82 11.39 1.92
C ARG A 86 10.32 11.62 3.35
N GLU A 87 10.01 10.69 4.25
CA GLU A 87 10.55 10.66 5.61
C GLU A 87 11.95 10.00 5.70
N GLU A 88 12.57 9.72 4.56
CA GLU A 88 13.92 9.16 4.43
C GLU A 88 14.13 7.79 5.13
N VAL A 89 13.04 7.06 5.39
CA VAL A 89 13.08 5.69 5.93
C VAL A 89 13.60 4.72 4.85
N LEU A 90 13.10 4.84 3.61
CA LEU A 90 13.55 4.11 2.44
C LEU A 90 13.92 5.07 1.32
N THR A 91 14.86 4.66 0.47
CA THR A 91 15.02 5.28 -0.85
C THR A 91 13.91 4.82 -1.81
N MET A 92 13.66 5.57 -2.88
CA MET A 92 12.70 5.15 -3.91
C MET A 92 13.03 3.78 -4.52
N PRO A 93 14.28 3.46 -4.88
CA PRO A 93 14.64 2.11 -5.33
C PRO A 93 14.30 1.02 -4.31
N GLN A 94 14.58 1.23 -3.02
CA GLN A 94 14.23 0.25 -1.97
C GLN A 94 12.71 0.05 -1.86
N LEU A 95 11.91 1.11 -1.96
CA LEU A 95 10.46 0.97 -1.99
C LEU A 95 10.01 0.14 -3.20
N MET A 96 10.58 0.38 -4.39
CA MET A 96 10.28 -0.41 -5.60
C MET A 96 10.73 -1.87 -5.46
N GLU A 97 11.88 -2.13 -4.85
CA GLU A 97 12.30 -3.50 -4.53
C GLU A 97 11.27 -4.21 -3.65
N LYS A 98 10.84 -3.58 -2.55
CA LYS A 98 9.88 -4.16 -1.61
C LYS A 98 8.47 -4.34 -2.18
N MET A 99 8.05 -3.52 -3.14
CA MET A 99 6.70 -3.58 -3.70
C MET A 99 6.61 -4.29 -5.06
N SER A 100 7.73 -4.52 -5.75
CA SER A 100 7.73 -5.05 -7.12
C SER A 100 8.75 -6.18 -7.32
N LEU A 101 10.04 -5.92 -7.16
CA LEU A 101 11.08 -6.91 -7.47
C LEU A 101 11.04 -8.09 -6.50
N ASN A 102 11.02 -7.84 -5.20
CA ASN A 102 11.02 -8.91 -4.20
C ASN A 102 9.75 -9.78 -4.27
N PRO A 103 8.52 -9.23 -4.42
CA PRO A 103 7.36 -10.04 -4.73
C PRO A 103 7.51 -10.89 -5.99
N ALA A 104 8.10 -10.36 -7.05
CA ALA A 104 8.33 -11.14 -8.28
C ALA A 104 9.29 -12.32 -8.02
N ILE A 105 10.36 -12.12 -7.26
CA ILE A 105 11.30 -13.16 -6.86
C ILE A 105 10.60 -14.23 -6.01
N LEU A 106 9.83 -13.82 -5.01
CA LEU A 106 9.12 -14.74 -4.10
C LEU A 106 8.12 -15.64 -4.85
N TYR A 107 7.51 -15.13 -5.90
CA TYR A 107 6.57 -15.89 -6.73
C TYR A 107 7.20 -16.52 -7.98
N HIS A 108 8.53 -16.47 -8.12
CA HIS A 108 9.28 -16.99 -9.28
C HIS A 108 8.83 -16.38 -10.62
N LEU A 109 8.55 -15.09 -10.62
CA LEU A 109 8.13 -14.30 -11.79
C LEU A 109 9.25 -13.36 -12.30
N GLU A 110 10.41 -13.35 -11.66
CA GLU A 110 11.53 -12.43 -11.90
C GLU A 110 12.12 -12.55 -13.31
N GLY A 111 11.81 -13.63 -14.04
CA GLY A 111 12.19 -13.76 -15.44
C GLY A 111 11.55 -12.72 -16.37
N ASN A 112 10.35 -12.27 -16.03
CA ASN A 112 9.56 -11.37 -16.88
C ASN A 112 9.00 -10.16 -16.14
N LYS A 113 8.99 -10.16 -14.80
CA LYS A 113 8.31 -9.13 -13.97
C LYS A 113 9.22 -8.59 -12.88
N GLY A 114 8.85 -7.45 -12.33
CA GLY A 114 9.59 -6.80 -11.24
C GLY A 114 10.77 -5.94 -11.70
N HIS A 115 11.04 -5.86 -12.99
CA HIS A 115 12.16 -5.09 -13.57
C HIS A 115 11.81 -4.52 -14.95
N LEU A 116 12.63 -3.58 -15.42
CA LEU A 116 12.46 -2.87 -16.71
C LEU A 116 13.45 -3.31 -17.79
N SER A 117 14.00 -4.51 -17.70
CA SER A 117 14.97 -5.03 -18.69
C SER A 117 14.28 -5.31 -20.02
N ALA A 118 15.05 -5.23 -21.12
CA ALA A 118 14.55 -5.59 -22.44
C ALA A 118 14.10 -7.05 -22.45
N GLY A 119 12.87 -7.30 -22.93
CA GLY A 119 12.26 -8.62 -22.95
C GLY A 119 11.33 -8.91 -21.77
N ALA A 120 11.29 -8.06 -20.74
CA ALA A 120 10.30 -8.16 -19.67
C ALA A 120 8.89 -7.81 -20.18
N ASP A 121 7.89 -8.24 -19.45
CA ASP A 121 6.51 -7.86 -19.72
C ASP A 121 6.33 -6.34 -19.62
N ALA A 122 5.56 -5.77 -20.53
CA ALA A 122 5.27 -4.34 -20.52
C ALA A 122 4.14 -4.02 -19.51
N ASP A 123 4.39 -4.34 -18.23
CA ASP A 123 3.54 -4.02 -17.08
C ASP A 123 4.21 -2.89 -16.30
N LEU A 124 3.71 -1.66 -16.48
CA LEU A 124 4.39 -0.44 -16.03
C LEU A 124 3.45 0.47 -15.26
N VAL A 125 3.98 1.14 -14.26
CA VAL A 125 3.32 2.26 -13.59
C VAL A 125 4.18 3.51 -13.77
N LEU A 126 3.57 4.59 -14.29
CA LEU A 126 4.18 5.92 -14.33
C LEU A 126 3.50 6.77 -13.27
N PHE A 127 4.27 7.34 -12.38
CA PHE A 127 3.75 8.20 -11.32
C PHE A 127 4.65 9.42 -11.09
N ASN A 128 4.06 10.49 -10.55
CA ASN A 128 4.81 11.68 -10.14
C ASN A 128 5.05 11.63 -8.62
N PRO A 129 6.28 11.39 -8.15
CA PRO A 129 6.57 11.27 -6.72
C PRO A 129 6.40 12.57 -5.94
N ASN A 130 6.39 13.71 -6.65
CA ASN A 130 6.27 15.04 -6.04
C ASN A 130 4.86 15.63 -6.12
N GLU A 131 3.94 14.97 -6.77
CA GLU A 131 2.57 15.45 -6.89
C GLU A 131 1.74 15.03 -5.69
N LYS A 132 1.14 16.03 -5.04
CA LYS A 132 0.27 15.87 -3.89
C LYS A 132 -1.17 15.68 -4.34
N TRP A 133 -1.89 14.77 -3.71
CA TRP A 133 -3.30 14.52 -3.95
C TRP A 133 -4.00 14.07 -2.67
N THR A 134 -5.31 14.26 -2.63
CA THR A 134 -6.12 13.86 -1.47
C THR A 134 -6.87 12.57 -1.79
N VAL A 135 -6.87 11.61 -0.86
CA VAL A 135 -7.63 10.37 -0.97
C VAL A 135 -9.13 10.69 -0.80
N LYS A 136 -9.90 10.69 -1.88
CA LYS A 136 -11.33 11.04 -1.88
C LYS A 136 -12.21 9.99 -2.51
N GLU A 137 -11.77 9.42 -3.61
CA GLU A 137 -12.54 8.52 -4.46
C GLU A 137 -11.72 7.26 -4.76
N PHE A 138 -12.41 6.15 -4.91
CA PHE A 138 -11.84 4.86 -5.26
C PHE A 138 -12.51 4.29 -6.51
N ARG A 139 -11.75 3.58 -7.30
CA ARG A 139 -12.28 2.75 -8.39
C ARG A 139 -12.84 1.43 -7.87
N SER A 140 -12.36 0.98 -6.74
CA SER A 140 -12.98 -0.10 -5.98
C SER A 140 -14.45 0.24 -5.68
N LYS A 141 -15.32 -0.77 -5.71
CA LYS A 141 -16.71 -0.64 -5.24
C LYS A 141 -16.80 -0.41 -3.73
N ALA A 142 -15.76 -0.78 -3.01
CA ALA A 142 -15.63 -0.56 -1.57
C ALA A 142 -14.85 0.73 -1.27
N THR A 143 -15.17 1.35 -0.14
CA THR A 143 -14.55 2.60 0.32
C THR A 143 -13.98 2.48 1.73
N ASN A 144 -13.79 1.24 2.23
CA ASN A 144 -13.34 0.96 3.59
C ASN A 144 -11.83 1.20 3.78
N SER A 145 -11.44 2.48 3.77
CA SER A 145 -10.06 2.91 4.01
C SER A 145 -10.01 3.91 5.17
N PRO A 146 -9.07 3.74 6.13
CA PRO A 146 -8.83 4.74 7.17
C PRO A 146 -8.16 6.00 6.63
N PHE A 147 -7.60 5.95 5.42
CA PHE A 147 -6.84 7.05 4.80
C PHE A 147 -7.69 8.04 4.01
N ILE A 148 -9.02 7.94 4.05
CA ILE A 148 -9.90 8.92 3.38
C ILE A 148 -9.69 10.31 3.98
N GLY A 149 -9.42 11.29 3.12
CA GLY A 149 -9.13 12.67 3.49
C GLY A 149 -7.64 12.97 3.64
N GLU A 150 -6.79 11.95 3.71
CA GLU A 150 -5.34 12.13 3.79
C GLU A 150 -4.77 12.74 2.50
N GLU A 151 -3.77 13.58 2.66
CA GLU A 151 -3.00 14.15 1.57
C GLU A 151 -1.72 13.34 1.37
N LEU A 152 -1.62 12.67 0.23
CA LEU A 152 -0.50 11.79 -0.11
C LEU A 152 0.28 12.34 -1.30
N TYR A 153 1.56 11.99 -1.37
CA TYR A 153 2.42 12.17 -2.54
C TYR A 153 2.52 10.88 -3.36
N GLY A 154 2.93 10.98 -4.63
CA GLY A 154 3.07 9.80 -5.48
C GLY A 154 1.82 9.52 -6.32
N LYS A 155 1.41 10.52 -7.12
CA LYS A 155 0.23 10.42 -7.98
C LYS A 155 0.50 9.56 -9.21
N VAL A 156 -0.25 8.47 -9.37
CA VAL A 156 -0.20 7.61 -10.56
C VAL A 156 -0.79 8.35 -11.76
N LYS A 157 -0.06 8.38 -12.88
CA LYS A 157 -0.47 8.99 -14.15
C LYS A 157 -0.90 7.94 -15.16
N TYR A 158 -0.18 6.83 -15.23
CA TYR A 158 -0.50 5.73 -16.15
C TYR A 158 -0.26 4.39 -15.46
N THR A 159 -1.13 3.45 -15.76
CA THR A 159 -0.90 2.02 -15.56
C THR A 159 -0.99 1.34 -16.91
N ILE A 160 0.06 0.59 -17.26
CA ILE A 160 0.17 -0.17 -18.50
C ILE A 160 0.20 -1.64 -18.12
N CYS A 161 -0.61 -2.45 -18.79
CA CYS A 161 -0.69 -3.89 -18.58
C CYS A 161 -0.60 -4.60 -19.94
N GLY A 162 0.37 -5.48 -20.09
CA GLY A 162 0.63 -6.17 -21.36
C GLY A 162 0.84 -5.20 -22.53
N GLY A 163 1.51 -4.07 -22.29
CA GLY A 163 1.75 -3.03 -23.30
C GLY A 163 0.55 -2.13 -23.64
N LYS A 164 -0.58 -2.28 -22.94
CA LYS A 164 -1.79 -1.46 -23.16
C LYS A 164 -2.06 -0.56 -21.96
N ILE A 165 -2.46 0.68 -22.23
CA ILE A 165 -2.87 1.61 -21.18
C ILE A 165 -4.16 1.07 -20.53
N ALA A 166 -4.06 0.65 -19.26
CA ALA A 166 -5.17 0.19 -18.45
C ALA A 166 -5.78 1.35 -17.63
N TYR A 167 -4.95 2.34 -17.29
CA TYR A 167 -5.37 3.56 -16.59
C TYR A 167 -4.58 4.75 -17.09
N GLN A 168 -5.25 5.88 -17.21
CA GLN A 168 -4.70 7.20 -17.43
C GLN A 168 -5.49 8.21 -16.59
N GLU A 169 -4.76 9.08 -15.89
CA GLU A 169 -5.33 10.22 -15.17
C GLU A 169 -5.96 11.24 -16.12
#